data_435325cda9a7342da99d83e3c0c00238
#
_entry.id   435325cda9a7342da99d83e3c0c00238
#
_cell.length_a   1.000
_cell.length_b   1.000
_cell.length_c   1.000
_cell.angle_alpha   90.00
_cell.angle_beta   90.00
_cell.angle_gamma   90.00
#
_symmetry.space_group_name_H-M   'P 1'
#
loop_
_entity.id
_entity.type
_entity.pdbx_description
1 polymer ?
#
loop_
_entity_poly.entity_id
_entity_poly.type
_entity_poly.pdbx_seq_one_letter_code
_entity_poly.pdbx_strand_id
1 'polypeptide(L)'
;MRPVATLLLGGLISCCGSGGKASAQAAGTSSAVEPPVDSVRRDEASMRPAHALDSPSLVFAAGVFALVEAYDYPYSFGVTYVVRPLTAWRLSPGAGFAVGPDGIAFMYVDVRRDFALGERWSFTPSLATGWFINGDVIGPRDHLEFQSGIMFSRRFDNGLRLGLAGLHISNGGLEHPNNGTEAVLLTLQVPLQK
;
A
#
# COMPACT_ATOMS: atom_id res chain seq x y z
N MET A 1 -18.03 -28.48 -15.97
CA MET A 1 -18.38 -28.54 -14.54
C MET A 1 -17.31 -29.31 -13.80
N ARG A 2 -16.45 -28.63 -13.06
CA ARG A 2 -15.50 -29.25 -12.11
C ARG A 2 -15.52 -28.40 -10.84
N PRO A 3 -15.57 -28.97 -9.65
CA PRO A 3 -15.67 -28.22 -8.40
C PRO A 3 -14.32 -27.65 -7.98
N VAL A 4 -14.35 -26.41 -7.55
CA VAL A 4 -13.22 -25.70 -6.93
C VAL A 4 -13.16 -26.10 -5.46
N ALA A 5 -12.02 -26.63 -5.04
CA ALA A 5 -11.75 -27.03 -3.66
C ALA A 5 -11.43 -25.78 -2.82
N THR A 6 -12.26 -25.56 -1.80
CA THR A 6 -12.04 -24.53 -0.78
C THR A 6 -11.01 -25.03 0.23
N LEU A 7 -9.86 -24.34 0.33
CA LEU A 7 -8.85 -24.61 1.36
C LEU A 7 -9.07 -23.67 2.54
N LEU A 8 -9.62 -24.21 3.63
CA LEU A 8 -9.71 -23.55 4.94
C LEU A 8 -8.39 -23.80 5.69
N LEU A 9 -7.63 -22.73 5.98
CA LEU A 9 -6.51 -22.79 6.91
C LEU A 9 -6.94 -22.23 8.27
N GLY A 10 -7.31 -23.13 9.19
CA GLY A 10 -7.48 -22.83 10.60
C GLY A 10 -6.15 -23.00 11.34
N GLY A 11 -5.65 -21.96 11.96
CA GLY A 11 -4.48 -21.97 12.82
C GLY A 11 -4.82 -21.47 14.22
N LEU A 12 -5.10 -22.40 15.15
CA LEU A 12 -5.19 -22.14 16.58
C LEU A 12 -3.78 -22.00 17.17
N ILE A 13 -3.48 -20.87 17.81
CA ILE A 13 -2.34 -20.75 18.70
C ILE A 13 -2.86 -20.67 20.14
N SER A 14 -2.64 -21.76 20.89
CA SER A 14 -2.83 -21.85 22.34
C SER A 14 -1.53 -21.45 23.03
N CYS A 15 -1.54 -20.42 23.86
CA CYS A 15 -0.46 -20.13 24.80
C CYS A 15 -0.90 -20.45 26.22
N CYS A 16 -0.36 -21.55 26.77
CA CYS A 16 -0.41 -21.85 28.20
C CYS A 16 0.64 -21.03 28.95
N GLY A 17 0.20 -20.30 29.97
CA GLY A 17 1.06 -19.67 30.95
C GLY A 17 1.45 -20.62 32.08
N SER A 18 2.68 -20.53 32.56
CA SER A 18 3.12 -21.11 33.83
C SER A 18 3.67 -20.00 34.70
N GLY A 19 3.11 -19.90 35.92
CA GLY A 19 3.51 -18.94 36.94
C GLY A 19 4.84 -19.31 37.60
N GLY A 20 5.64 -18.29 37.85
CA GLY A 20 6.82 -18.34 38.70
C GLY A 20 6.74 -17.25 39.76
N LYS A 21 6.64 -17.66 41.02
CA LYS A 21 6.78 -16.79 42.19
C LYS A 21 8.27 -16.45 42.36
N ALA A 22 8.58 -15.19 42.48
CA ALA A 22 9.90 -14.74 42.95
C ALA A 22 9.77 -13.76 44.11
N SER A 23 10.59 -14.00 45.05
CA SER A 23 10.78 -13.48 46.40
C SER A 23 11.19 -12.00 46.39
N ALA A 24 10.70 -11.29 47.42
CA ALA A 24 11.11 -9.94 47.78
C ALA A 24 12.53 -9.92 48.36
N GLN A 25 13.33 -8.95 47.95
CA GLN A 25 14.52 -8.54 48.69
C GLN A 25 14.76 -7.04 48.58
N ALA A 26 15.18 -6.50 49.69
CA ALA A 26 15.17 -5.16 50.21
C ALA A 26 16.00 -4.09 49.47
N ALA A 27 15.47 -2.88 49.59
CA ALA A 27 16.12 -1.59 49.89
C ALA A 27 17.58 -1.35 49.41
N GLY A 28 17.69 -0.57 48.37
CA GLY A 28 18.84 0.24 48.06
C GLY A 28 18.34 1.58 47.49
N THR A 29 18.38 2.63 48.31
CA THR A 29 18.11 4.01 47.86
C THR A 29 19.25 4.48 46.98
N SER A 30 19.12 4.21 45.69
CA SER A 30 19.90 4.88 44.64
C SER A 30 19.09 6.06 44.12
N SER A 31 19.58 7.26 44.44
CA SER A 31 19.09 8.52 43.86
C SER A 31 19.33 8.48 42.35
N ALA A 32 18.37 7.93 41.61
CA ALA A 32 18.38 7.98 40.16
C ALA A 32 18.10 9.45 39.76
N VAL A 33 19.15 10.12 39.31
CA VAL A 33 19.04 11.38 38.57
C VAL A 33 18.22 11.07 37.34
N GLU A 34 16.96 11.51 37.33
CA GLU A 34 16.13 11.46 36.12
C GLU A 34 16.86 12.21 34.99
N PRO A 35 17.12 11.57 33.85
CA PRO A 35 17.67 12.29 32.72
C PRO A 35 16.69 13.38 32.29
N PRO A 36 17.16 14.56 31.87
CA PRO A 36 16.30 15.67 31.51
C PRO A 36 15.33 15.24 30.42
N VAL A 37 14.04 15.57 30.61
CA VAL A 37 12.91 15.17 29.75
C VAL A 37 13.14 15.49 28.25
N ASP A 38 14.01 16.45 27.96
CA ASP A 38 14.41 16.80 26.59
C ASP A 38 15.30 15.75 25.89
N SER A 39 16.03 14.89 26.65
CA SER A 39 16.84 13.83 26.05
C SER A 39 15.97 12.66 25.59
N VAL A 40 14.94 12.32 26.37
CA VAL A 40 14.00 11.25 26.04
C VAL A 40 13.19 11.61 24.78
N ARG A 41 12.79 12.87 24.63
CA ARG A 41 12.10 13.34 23.41
C ARG A 41 12.95 13.32 22.15
N ARG A 42 14.27 13.53 22.28
CA ARG A 42 15.18 13.43 21.12
C ARG A 42 15.39 12.00 20.67
N ASP A 43 15.42 11.05 21.60
CA ASP A 43 15.60 9.63 21.26
C ASP A 43 14.35 9.03 20.62
N GLU A 44 13.14 9.45 21.02
CA GLU A 44 11.90 9.05 20.34
C GLU A 44 11.78 9.65 18.94
N ALA A 45 12.28 10.86 18.70
CA ALA A 45 12.33 11.45 17.37
C ALA A 45 13.36 10.75 16.46
N SER A 46 14.43 10.19 17.02
CA SER A 46 15.45 9.42 16.31
C SER A 46 15.00 8.00 15.96
N MET A 47 14.05 7.44 16.69
CA MET A 47 13.48 6.10 16.45
C MET A 47 12.30 6.08 15.48
N ARG A 48 11.95 7.20 14.85
CA ARG A 48 10.97 7.16 13.74
C ARG A 48 11.60 6.38 12.60
N PRO A 49 11.03 5.22 12.24
CA PRO A 49 11.54 4.49 11.10
C PRO A 49 11.51 5.43 9.89
N ALA A 50 12.67 5.64 9.31
CA ALA A 50 12.90 6.52 8.17
C ALA A 50 12.12 6.13 6.88
N HIS A 51 11.06 5.36 7.02
CA HIS A 51 10.29 4.71 5.96
C HIS A 51 9.00 5.40 5.58
N ALA A 52 8.45 6.23 6.47
CA ALA A 52 7.26 6.95 6.13
C ALA A 52 7.61 8.12 5.22
N LEU A 53 6.94 8.22 4.09
CA LEU A 53 6.96 9.43 3.28
C LEU A 53 6.28 10.53 4.10
N ASP A 54 7.07 11.35 4.77
CA ASP A 54 6.56 12.54 5.46
C ASP A 54 6.35 13.72 4.49
N SER A 55 6.70 13.54 3.20
CA SER A 55 6.52 14.50 2.12
C SER A 55 5.59 13.98 1.03
N PRO A 56 4.91 14.88 0.31
CA PRO A 56 4.19 14.50 -0.90
C PRO A 56 5.12 13.83 -1.91
N SER A 57 4.56 13.01 -2.80
CA SER A 57 5.36 12.31 -3.81
C SER A 57 4.59 12.12 -5.10
N LEU A 58 5.33 11.90 -6.19
CA LEU A 58 4.81 11.38 -7.44
C LEU A 58 5.15 9.90 -7.57
N VAL A 59 4.18 9.10 -7.94
CA VAL A 59 4.36 7.68 -8.27
C VAL A 59 4.12 7.52 -9.75
N PHE A 60 5.17 7.16 -10.48
CA PHE A 60 5.09 6.73 -11.86
C PHE A 60 4.92 5.22 -11.88
N ALA A 61 4.06 4.72 -12.75
CA ALA A 61 3.78 3.30 -12.89
C ALA A 61 3.79 2.90 -14.37
N ALA A 62 4.34 1.74 -14.66
CA ALA A 62 4.31 1.14 -15.99
C ALA A 62 4.19 -0.37 -15.88
N GLY A 63 3.38 -0.99 -16.74
CA GLY A 63 3.19 -2.43 -16.71
C GLY A 63 2.13 -2.92 -17.66
N VAL A 64 1.48 -4.01 -17.29
CA VAL A 64 0.47 -4.68 -18.11
C VAL A 64 -0.79 -4.94 -17.30
N PHE A 65 -1.93 -4.90 -17.99
CA PHE A 65 -3.21 -5.35 -17.43
C PHE A 65 -3.69 -6.65 -18.11
N ALA A 66 -4.91 -7.07 -17.73
CA ALA A 66 -5.60 -8.22 -18.26
C ALA A 66 -4.80 -9.50 -18.17
N LEU A 67 -4.12 -9.72 -17.04
CA LEU A 67 -3.26 -10.88 -16.81
C LEU A 67 -4.02 -12.22 -16.87
N VAL A 68 -5.32 -12.22 -16.57
CA VAL A 68 -6.14 -13.43 -16.50
C VAL A 68 -6.91 -13.67 -17.78
N GLU A 69 -7.26 -12.64 -18.53
CA GLU A 69 -8.10 -12.72 -19.72
C GLU A 69 -7.33 -12.87 -21.05
N ALA A 70 -6.06 -13.17 -21.02
CA ALA A 70 -5.21 -13.65 -22.13
C ALA A 70 -5.39 -13.01 -23.51
N TYR A 71 -5.81 -11.75 -23.60
CA TYR A 71 -5.85 -10.98 -24.84
C TYR A 71 -4.81 -9.88 -24.82
N ASP A 72 -3.76 -10.05 -25.60
CA ASP A 72 -2.76 -9.05 -26.02
C ASP A 72 -2.07 -8.19 -24.93
N TYR A 73 -2.12 -8.57 -23.64
CA TYR A 73 -1.42 -7.90 -22.51
C TYR A 73 -1.26 -6.38 -22.70
N PRO A 74 -2.34 -5.60 -22.70
CA PRO A 74 -2.25 -4.19 -22.97
C PRO A 74 -1.35 -3.51 -21.94
N TYR A 75 -0.41 -2.69 -22.41
CA TYR A 75 0.46 -1.91 -21.54
C TYR A 75 -0.29 -0.78 -20.86
N SER A 76 0.22 -0.36 -19.70
CA SER A 76 -0.30 0.78 -18.96
C SER A 76 0.83 1.68 -18.49
N PHE A 77 0.56 2.98 -18.53
CA PHE A 77 1.39 4.01 -17.89
C PHE A 77 0.51 4.88 -17.02
N GLY A 78 0.97 5.17 -15.83
CA GLY A 78 0.21 5.99 -14.89
C GLY A 78 1.09 6.91 -14.06
N VAL A 79 0.45 7.95 -13.53
CA VAL A 79 1.05 8.84 -12.54
C VAL A 79 0.05 9.13 -11.43
N THR A 80 0.52 9.07 -10.18
CA THR A 80 -0.27 9.40 -9.00
C THR A 80 0.44 10.45 -8.17
N TYR A 81 -0.22 11.54 -7.84
CA TYR A 81 0.20 12.44 -6.78
C TYR A 81 -0.29 11.90 -5.45
N VAL A 82 0.61 11.67 -4.52
CA VAL A 82 0.34 11.14 -3.18
C VAL A 82 0.61 12.24 -2.17
N VAL A 83 -0.40 12.56 -1.37
CA VAL A 83 -0.29 13.54 -0.28
C VAL A 83 0.46 12.88 0.90
N ARG A 84 1.15 13.68 1.70
CA ARG A 84 1.73 13.21 2.96
C ARG A 84 0.66 12.55 3.84
N PRO A 85 1.04 11.62 4.73
CA PRO A 85 0.08 11.01 5.66
C PRO A 85 -0.65 12.04 6.51
N LEU A 86 -1.99 12.02 6.50
CA LEU A 86 -2.84 13.07 7.10
C LEU A 86 -3.35 12.73 8.50
N THR A 87 -3.38 11.48 8.89
CA THR A 87 -4.04 11.04 10.13
C THR A 87 -3.09 10.29 11.05
N ALA A 88 -3.50 10.07 12.31
CA ALA A 88 -2.80 9.17 13.22
C ALA A 88 -2.68 7.75 12.64
N TRP A 89 -3.58 7.34 11.75
CA TRP A 89 -3.53 6.07 11.04
C TRP A 89 -2.55 6.06 9.85
N ARG A 90 -1.88 7.20 9.59
CA ARG A 90 -0.90 7.38 8.51
C ARG A 90 -1.46 7.03 7.12
N LEU A 91 -2.70 7.40 6.88
CA LEU A 91 -3.33 7.27 5.57
C LEU A 91 -2.88 8.40 4.65
N SER A 92 -2.43 8.06 3.46
CA SER A 92 -2.00 8.99 2.42
C SER A 92 -3.02 8.98 1.29
N PRO A 93 -3.82 10.04 1.14
CA PRO A 93 -4.66 10.22 -0.03
C PRO A 93 -3.81 10.45 -1.28
N GLY A 94 -4.36 10.09 -2.43
CA GLY A 94 -3.74 10.36 -3.71
C GLY A 94 -4.80 10.62 -4.78
N ALA A 95 -4.34 11.17 -5.90
CA ALA A 95 -5.10 11.30 -7.12
C ALA A 95 -4.20 11.02 -8.31
N GLY A 96 -4.71 10.31 -9.28
CA GLY A 96 -3.90 9.89 -10.42
C GLY A 96 -4.69 9.62 -11.67
N PHE A 97 -3.94 9.35 -12.70
CA PHE A 97 -4.47 8.83 -13.95
C PHE A 97 -3.53 7.77 -14.52
N ALA A 98 -4.11 6.86 -15.30
CA ALA A 98 -3.40 5.87 -16.07
C ALA A 98 -3.93 5.87 -17.51
N VAL A 99 -3.06 5.53 -18.45
CA VAL A 99 -3.40 5.41 -19.86
C VAL A 99 -2.92 4.07 -20.41
N GLY A 100 -3.66 3.54 -21.35
CA GLY A 100 -3.34 2.32 -22.07
C GLY A 100 -3.46 2.52 -23.60
N PRO A 101 -3.42 1.44 -24.39
CA PRO A 101 -3.65 1.49 -25.81
C PRO A 101 -5.09 1.93 -26.12
N ASP A 102 -5.35 2.26 -27.39
CA ASP A 102 -6.67 2.59 -27.92
C ASP A 102 -7.40 3.75 -27.22
N GLY A 103 -6.63 4.62 -26.54
CA GLY A 103 -7.16 5.79 -25.85
C GLY A 103 -7.85 5.47 -24.52
N ILE A 104 -7.66 4.27 -23.97
CA ILE A 104 -8.11 3.94 -22.62
C ILE A 104 -7.43 4.86 -21.63
N ALA A 105 -8.21 5.48 -20.75
CA ALA A 105 -7.70 6.24 -19.62
C ALA A 105 -8.52 5.97 -18.36
N PHE A 106 -7.86 5.95 -17.22
CA PHE A 106 -8.47 5.78 -15.90
C PHE A 106 -8.04 6.93 -15.00
N MET A 107 -8.98 7.74 -14.56
CA MET A 107 -8.75 8.80 -13.57
C MET A 107 -9.29 8.33 -12.23
N TYR A 108 -8.51 8.48 -11.16
CA TYR A 108 -8.89 7.93 -9.85
C TYR A 108 -8.41 8.79 -8.69
N VAL A 109 -9.08 8.60 -7.57
CA VAL A 109 -8.60 8.99 -6.25
C VAL A 109 -8.35 7.74 -5.43
N ASP A 110 -7.30 7.76 -4.63
CA ASP A 110 -6.93 6.60 -3.82
C ASP A 110 -6.60 6.98 -2.38
N VAL A 111 -6.58 5.97 -1.53
CA VAL A 111 -6.03 6.02 -0.19
C VAL A 111 -5.10 4.83 -0.01
N ARG A 112 -3.93 5.10 0.56
CA ARG A 112 -2.91 4.08 0.80
C ARG A 112 -2.28 4.23 2.18
N ARG A 113 -1.66 3.15 2.65
CA ARG A 113 -0.91 3.16 3.90
C ARG A 113 0.40 2.39 3.72
N ASP A 114 1.52 3.02 4.11
CA ASP A 114 2.82 2.39 4.11
C ASP A 114 3.05 1.63 5.42
N PHE A 115 3.42 0.36 5.30
CA PHE A 115 3.94 -0.48 6.37
C PHE A 115 5.42 -0.75 6.11
N ALA A 116 6.27 -0.36 7.05
CA ALA A 116 7.70 -0.63 6.98
C ALA A 116 7.99 -2.13 7.15
N LEU A 117 8.80 -2.70 6.27
CA LEU A 117 9.33 -4.05 6.35
C LEU A 117 10.85 -3.98 6.49
N GLY A 118 11.31 -3.69 7.73
CA GLY A 118 12.72 -3.44 8.01
C GLY A 118 13.16 -2.02 7.59
N GLU A 119 14.43 -1.83 7.26
CA GLU A 119 15.01 -0.50 7.06
C GLU A 119 14.74 0.14 5.69
N ARG A 120 14.53 -0.66 4.67
CA ARG A 120 14.46 -0.17 3.28
C ARG A 120 13.26 -0.64 2.49
N TRP A 121 12.51 -1.61 2.99
CA TRP A 121 11.37 -2.18 2.30
C TRP A 121 10.04 -1.69 2.88
N SER A 122 9.04 -1.60 2.06
CA SER A 122 7.67 -1.25 2.44
C SER A 122 6.65 -2.13 1.75
N PHE A 123 5.57 -2.40 2.45
CA PHE A 123 4.33 -2.96 1.94
C PHE A 123 3.26 -1.88 1.98
N THR A 124 2.60 -1.62 0.86
CA THR A 124 1.64 -0.52 0.73
C THR A 124 0.34 -1.04 0.12
N PRO A 125 -0.66 -1.41 0.92
CA PRO A 125 -2.02 -1.61 0.42
C PRO A 125 -2.66 -0.28 0.04
N SER A 126 -3.54 -0.32 -0.98
CA SER A 126 -4.29 0.83 -1.48
C SER A 126 -5.70 0.44 -1.91
N LEU A 127 -6.60 1.42 -1.79
CA LEU A 127 -7.94 1.35 -2.34
C LEU A 127 -8.17 2.62 -3.15
N ALA A 128 -8.77 2.49 -4.32
CA ALA A 128 -9.09 3.61 -5.18
C ALA A 128 -10.50 3.47 -5.75
N THR A 129 -11.06 4.58 -6.16
CA THR A 129 -12.23 4.62 -7.04
C THR A 129 -11.95 5.61 -8.14
N GLY A 130 -12.47 5.33 -9.32
CA GLY A 130 -12.15 6.14 -10.48
C GLY A 130 -13.11 5.92 -11.64
N TRP A 131 -12.79 6.59 -12.73
CA TRP A 131 -13.62 6.63 -13.92
C TRP A 131 -12.80 6.25 -15.14
N PHE A 132 -13.29 5.25 -15.89
CA PHE A 132 -12.72 4.90 -17.18
C PHE A 132 -13.28 5.79 -18.31
N ILE A 133 -12.39 6.18 -19.20
CA ILE A 133 -12.66 6.84 -20.46
C ILE A 133 -12.31 5.83 -21.55
N ASN A 134 -13.18 5.67 -22.56
CA ASN A 134 -13.04 4.67 -23.63
C ASN A 134 -12.91 3.23 -23.10
N GLY A 135 -13.62 2.93 -22.01
CA GLY A 135 -13.57 1.61 -21.34
C GLY A 135 -14.19 0.44 -22.13
N ASP A 136 -14.79 0.68 -23.28
CA ASP A 136 -15.43 -0.34 -24.13
C ASP A 136 -14.48 -1.48 -24.55
N VAL A 137 -13.17 -1.25 -24.48
CA VAL A 137 -12.13 -2.23 -24.80
C VAL A 137 -11.91 -3.22 -23.64
N ILE A 138 -12.22 -2.82 -22.40
CA ILE A 138 -11.99 -3.65 -21.20
C ILE A 138 -13.25 -4.42 -20.79
N GLY A 139 -14.41 -4.03 -21.30
CA GLY A 139 -15.70 -4.63 -20.96
C GLY A 139 -16.85 -3.63 -21.00
N PRO A 140 -18.10 -4.09 -20.88
CA PRO A 140 -19.24 -3.20 -21.12
C PRO A 140 -19.49 -2.23 -19.97
N ARG A 141 -19.21 -0.96 -20.18
CA ARG A 141 -20.10 0.19 -19.99
C ARG A 141 -20.20 0.91 -18.67
N ASP A 142 -19.66 0.43 -17.57
CA ASP A 142 -19.61 1.25 -16.38
C ASP A 142 -18.28 1.93 -16.27
N HIS A 143 -18.40 3.24 -16.28
CA HIS A 143 -17.22 4.09 -16.18
C HIS A 143 -16.70 4.19 -14.74
N LEU A 144 -17.52 3.84 -13.73
CA LEU A 144 -17.13 3.87 -12.33
C LEU A 144 -16.56 2.53 -11.90
N GLU A 145 -15.29 2.53 -11.50
CA GLU A 145 -14.56 1.35 -11.08
C GLU A 145 -13.90 1.54 -9.73
N PHE A 146 -13.73 0.42 -9.03
CA PHE A 146 -12.98 0.33 -7.79
C PHE A 146 -11.68 -0.42 -8.04
N GLN A 147 -10.60 0.06 -7.42
CA GLN A 147 -9.30 -0.59 -7.50
C GLN A 147 -8.85 -0.97 -6.10
N SER A 148 -8.47 -2.21 -5.91
CA SER A 148 -7.67 -2.65 -4.77
C SER A 148 -6.25 -2.95 -5.23
N GLY A 149 -5.27 -2.61 -4.40
CA GLY A 149 -3.87 -2.77 -4.78
C GLY A 149 -2.97 -3.09 -3.60
N ILE A 150 -1.88 -3.75 -3.92
CA ILE A 150 -0.75 -3.97 -3.02
C ILE A 150 0.53 -3.60 -3.75
N MET A 151 1.45 -2.95 -3.07
CA MET A 151 2.76 -2.61 -3.61
C MET A 151 3.85 -3.01 -2.62
N PHE A 152 4.89 -3.68 -3.13
CA PHE A 152 6.14 -3.87 -2.42
C PHE A 152 7.19 -2.97 -3.03
N SER A 153 7.86 -2.17 -2.21
CA SER A 153 8.84 -1.21 -2.70
C SER A 153 10.08 -1.16 -1.83
N ARG A 154 11.21 -0.84 -2.48
CA ARG A 154 12.50 -0.59 -1.83
C ARG A 154 12.86 0.89 -1.93
N ARG A 155 13.23 1.47 -0.81
CA ARG A 155 13.73 2.84 -0.73
C ARG A 155 15.26 2.87 -0.90
N PHE A 156 15.73 3.84 -1.66
CA PHE A 156 17.12 4.18 -1.86
C PHE A 156 17.54 5.37 -0.99
N ASP A 157 18.85 5.58 -0.84
CA ASP A 157 19.40 6.64 0.02
C ASP A 157 19.07 8.06 -0.46
N ASN A 158 18.83 8.22 -1.76
CA ASN A 158 18.34 9.47 -2.37
C ASN A 158 16.83 9.71 -2.20
N GLY A 159 16.13 8.87 -1.44
CA GLY A 159 14.70 8.97 -1.17
C GLY A 159 13.79 8.37 -2.24
N LEU A 160 14.30 8.01 -3.40
CA LEU A 160 13.52 7.30 -4.43
C LEU A 160 13.05 5.95 -3.91
N ARG A 161 11.89 5.48 -4.40
CA ARG A 161 11.43 4.11 -4.18
C ARG A 161 11.13 3.43 -5.50
N LEU A 162 11.64 2.23 -5.66
CA LEU A 162 11.30 1.33 -6.76
C LEU A 162 10.45 0.20 -6.21
N GLY A 163 9.35 -0.12 -6.88
CA GLY A 163 8.41 -1.12 -6.39
C GLY A 163 7.75 -1.92 -7.49
N LEU A 164 7.09 -2.98 -7.06
CA LEU A 164 6.20 -3.80 -7.87
C LEU A 164 4.81 -3.73 -7.24
N ALA A 165 3.80 -3.40 -8.03
CA ALA A 165 2.42 -3.33 -7.60
C ALA A 165 1.57 -4.37 -8.34
N GLY A 166 0.68 -5.03 -7.61
CA GLY A 166 -0.43 -5.82 -8.14
C GLY A 166 -1.73 -5.09 -7.86
N LEU A 167 -2.57 -4.96 -8.87
CA LEU A 167 -3.86 -4.28 -8.80
C LEU A 167 -4.97 -5.20 -9.28
N HIS A 168 -6.13 -5.06 -8.67
CA HIS A 168 -7.40 -5.59 -9.17
C HIS A 168 -8.37 -4.42 -9.33
N ILE A 169 -9.01 -4.33 -10.49
CA ILE A 169 -9.95 -3.28 -10.85
C ILE A 169 -11.26 -3.94 -11.24
N SER A 170 -12.37 -3.46 -10.71
CA SER A 170 -13.71 -4.00 -11.00
C SER A 170 -14.79 -2.98 -10.62
N ASN A 171 -15.98 -3.11 -11.18
CA ASN A 171 -17.12 -2.27 -10.82
C ASN A 171 -17.75 -2.63 -9.45
N GLY A 172 -17.16 -3.56 -8.70
CA GLY A 172 -17.66 -3.98 -7.39
C GLY A 172 -19.00 -4.73 -7.45
N GLY A 173 -19.44 -5.19 -8.63
CA GLY A 173 -20.71 -5.85 -8.82
C GLY A 173 -21.92 -4.90 -8.95
N LEU A 174 -21.67 -3.62 -9.18
CA LEU A 174 -22.74 -2.62 -9.41
C LEU A 174 -23.51 -2.90 -10.69
N GLU A 175 -22.85 -3.49 -11.69
CA GLU A 175 -23.47 -3.94 -12.94
C GLU A 175 -22.94 -5.31 -13.39
N HIS A 176 -23.68 -5.96 -14.28
CA HIS A 176 -23.33 -7.27 -14.85
C HIS A 176 -23.18 -7.18 -16.38
N PRO A 177 -22.16 -7.84 -16.98
CA PRO A 177 -21.14 -8.68 -16.33
C PRO A 177 -20.09 -7.81 -15.61
N ASN A 178 -19.65 -8.24 -14.42
CA ASN A 178 -18.52 -7.67 -13.71
C ASN A 178 -17.26 -8.45 -14.10
N ASN A 179 -16.64 -8.05 -15.19
CA ASN A 179 -15.36 -8.60 -15.64
C ASN A 179 -14.25 -7.77 -15.01
N GLY A 180 -13.81 -8.15 -13.80
CA GLY A 180 -12.65 -7.51 -13.18
C GLY A 180 -11.37 -7.74 -13.99
N THR A 181 -10.40 -6.84 -13.88
CA THR A 181 -9.09 -6.97 -14.52
C THR A 181 -7.97 -6.83 -13.50
N GLU A 182 -6.89 -7.55 -13.72
CA GLU A 182 -5.69 -7.49 -12.91
C GLU A 182 -4.57 -6.79 -13.67
N ALA A 183 -3.73 -6.07 -12.93
CA ALA A 183 -2.53 -5.44 -13.47
C ALA A 183 -1.31 -5.73 -12.60
N VAL A 184 -0.14 -5.82 -13.25
CA VAL A 184 1.15 -5.81 -12.59
C VAL A 184 1.97 -4.65 -13.14
N LEU A 185 2.42 -3.78 -12.22
CA LEU A 185 3.08 -2.53 -12.54
C LEU A 185 4.43 -2.41 -11.82
N LEU A 186 5.44 -2.01 -12.56
CA LEU A 186 6.66 -1.46 -11.99
C LEU A 186 6.39 -0.01 -11.59
N THR A 187 6.80 0.39 -10.38
CA THR A 187 6.54 1.73 -9.85
C THR A 187 7.82 2.43 -9.47
N LEU A 188 7.90 3.73 -9.78
CA LEU A 188 8.93 4.64 -9.31
C LEU A 188 8.27 5.77 -8.53
N GLN A 189 8.54 5.84 -7.23
CA GLN A 189 8.05 6.91 -6.38
C GLN A 189 9.15 7.95 -6.09
N VAL A 190 8.86 9.20 -6.43
CA VAL A 190 9.75 10.35 -6.29
C VAL A 190 9.20 11.27 -5.21
N PRO A 191 9.89 11.45 -4.06
CA PRO A 191 9.47 12.40 -3.05
C PRO A 191 9.62 13.83 -3.58
N LEU A 192 8.58 14.64 -3.35
CA LEU A 192 8.60 16.06 -3.64
C LEU A 192 9.15 16.78 -2.40
N GLN A 193 10.45 17.04 -2.40
CA GLN A 193 11.09 17.80 -1.32
C GLN A 193 10.66 19.27 -1.42
N LYS A 194 10.37 19.84 -0.27
CA LYS A 194 10.38 21.30 -0.09
C LYS A 194 11.73 21.73 0.39
#